data_85a2249174abafeeb62e7eb307d71e17
#
_entry.id   85a2249174abafeeb62e7eb307d71e17
#
_cell.length_a   1.000
_cell.length_b   1.000
_cell.length_c   1.000
_cell.angle_alpha   90.00
_cell.angle_beta   90.00
_cell.angle_gamma   90.00
#
_symmetry.space_group_name_H-M   'P 1'
#
loop_
_entity.id
_entity.type
_entity.pdbx_description
1 polymer ?
#
loop_
_entity_poly.entity_id
_entity_poly.type
_entity_poly.pdbx_seq_one_letter_code
_entity_poly.pdbx_strand_id
1 'polypeptide(L)'
;MSHAAVRRPLAWLVPALLAGCAAALLVNPVAALQPAATAEPPAAGGLVVPPLPEGTPEQLLEFVGGLMPPKAQPTSREEALNYVRGVAAVSVQAADKILVAVKADDPLYAKAATLKLESLMRLGQFGDEQAVGEMAKFAATLAASPVPELAMEAKRLLVVAGAQQMFQTQQFDAAPALVAQTAELFKAAPGDQKTAMLVMQLAGALEQIPGGEKVAADALKTFGPLLESSPDARIKELGASFAGKLRLLELPGKPMEISGALLDGGTFDPKSLAGKVVLVDFWATWCGPCVAEIPNMLEQYEKYHDKGFEVVGISLDEEKDKVDAFVADKKIPWPIIYAGKGWQDPVAQFYGISGIPQLILIGRDGNVITLNARGEALVKKLAELFKDG
;
A
#
# COMPACT_ATOMS: atom_id res chain seq x y z
N MET A 1 22.38 23.78 20.19
CA MET A 1 22.82 23.07 18.97
C MET A 1 21.61 22.36 18.46
N SER A 2 21.11 22.83 17.32
CA SER A 2 19.84 22.38 16.71
C SER A 2 20.03 21.04 16.01
N HIS A 3 19.40 19.97 16.52
CA HIS A 3 19.26 18.73 15.77
C HIS A 3 18.06 18.84 14.82
N ALA A 4 18.36 19.15 13.57
CA ALA A 4 17.39 19.03 12.49
C ALA A 4 17.01 17.56 12.34
N ALA A 5 15.77 17.22 12.71
CA ALA A 5 15.17 15.94 12.41
C ALA A 5 15.17 15.77 10.88
N VAL A 6 15.92 14.79 10.38
CA VAL A 6 15.92 14.39 8.96
C VAL A 6 14.53 13.83 8.65
N ARG A 7 13.64 14.70 8.18
CA ARG A 7 12.36 14.31 7.58
C ARG A 7 12.67 13.55 6.29
N ARG A 8 12.56 12.23 6.29
CA ARG A 8 12.56 11.45 5.05
C ARG A 8 11.33 11.91 4.25
N PRO A 9 11.49 12.36 3.02
CA PRO A 9 10.34 12.80 2.23
C PRO A 9 9.42 11.61 1.94
N LEU A 10 8.11 11.81 2.12
CA LEU A 10 7.03 10.88 1.74
C LEU A 10 7.03 10.54 0.22
N ALA A 11 7.97 11.08 -0.53
CA ALA A 11 8.13 10.88 -1.97
C ALA A 11 8.25 9.41 -2.43
N TRP A 12 8.45 8.46 -1.49
CA TRP A 12 8.55 7.02 -1.79
C TRP A 12 7.19 6.32 -1.93
N LEU A 13 6.09 6.93 -1.48
CA LEU A 13 4.74 6.34 -1.57
C LEU A 13 4.08 6.55 -2.95
N VAL A 14 4.51 7.58 -3.65
CA VAL A 14 3.99 7.95 -4.97
C VAL A 14 4.18 6.86 -6.03
N PRO A 15 5.34 6.18 -6.14
CA PRO A 15 5.52 5.10 -7.10
C PRO A 15 4.61 3.89 -6.87
N ALA A 16 4.20 3.62 -5.62
CA ALA A 16 3.36 2.47 -5.29
C ALA A 16 1.92 2.63 -5.79
N LEU A 17 1.36 3.85 -5.76
CA LEU A 17 0.02 4.14 -6.31
C LEU A 17 -0.03 3.94 -7.83
N LEU A 18 1.03 4.35 -8.54
CA LEU A 18 1.15 4.15 -9.98
C LEU A 18 1.43 2.69 -10.36
N ALA A 19 2.28 2.00 -9.58
CA ALA A 19 2.64 0.60 -9.85
C ALA A 19 1.46 -0.36 -9.72
N GLY A 20 0.54 -0.11 -8.79
CA GLY A 20 -0.60 -1.01 -8.55
C GLY A 20 -1.66 -1.01 -9.65
N CYS A 21 -1.94 0.14 -10.29
CA CYS A 21 -2.85 0.19 -11.44
C CYS A 21 -2.26 -0.50 -12.69
N ALA A 22 -0.92 -0.50 -12.81
CA ALA A 22 -0.22 -1.12 -13.94
C ALA A 22 0.05 -2.63 -13.74
N ALA A 23 0.15 -3.11 -12.48
CA ALA A 23 0.53 -4.49 -12.19
C ALA A 23 -0.53 -5.54 -12.64
N ALA A 24 -1.77 -5.14 -12.87
CA ALA A 24 -2.80 -6.05 -13.41
C ALA A 24 -2.65 -6.31 -14.92
N LEU A 25 -1.79 -5.57 -15.63
CA LEU A 25 -1.58 -5.68 -17.07
C LEU A 25 -0.11 -5.91 -17.49
N LEU A 26 0.82 -5.92 -16.55
CA LEU A 26 2.24 -6.05 -16.89
C LEU A 26 2.83 -7.26 -16.16
N VAL A 27 3.09 -8.32 -16.94
CA VAL A 27 4.25 -9.18 -16.69
C VAL A 27 5.43 -8.24 -16.43
N ASN A 28 6.02 -8.34 -15.25
CA ASN A 28 7.12 -7.47 -14.80
C ASN A 28 8.25 -7.50 -15.87
N PRO A 29 8.44 -6.48 -16.71
CA PRO A 29 9.41 -6.56 -17.81
C PRO A 29 10.84 -6.63 -17.29
N VAL A 30 11.06 -6.28 -16.01
CA VAL A 30 12.37 -6.39 -15.35
C VAL A 30 12.67 -7.83 -14.93
N ALA A 31 11.66 -8.65 -14.62
CA ALA A 31 11.88 -10.08 -14.32
C ALA A 31 12.23 -10.90 -15.57
N ALA A 32 11.81 -10.44 -16.76
CA ALA A 32 12.16 -11.06 -18.03
C ALA A 32 13.58 -10.68 -18.54
N LEU A 33 14.26 -9.73 -17.85
CA LEU A 33 15.58 -9.24 -18.19
C LEU A 33 16.71 -9.83 -17.31
N GLN A 34 16.51 -10.98 -16.68
CA GLN A 34 17.62 -11.69 -16.05
C GLN A 34 18.56 -12.22 -17.16
N PRO A 35 19.88 -11.95 -17.08
CA PRO A 35 20.80 -12.43 -18.08
C PRO A 35 20.85 -13.96 -18.05
N ALA A 36 20.50 -14.58 -19.16
CA ALA A 36 20.77 -16.01 -19.39
C ALA A 36 22.29 -16.19 -19.40
N ALA A 37 22.78 -17.13 -18.59
CA ALA A 37 24.19 -17.51 -18.62
C ALA A 37 24.56 -18.05 -20.00
N THR A 38 25.63 -17.48 -20.58
CA THR A 38 26.35 -17.91 -21.83
C THR A 38 25.57 -17.71 -23.15
N ALA A 39 25.66 -16.48 -23.69
CA ALA A 39 25.58 -16.25 -25.13
C ALA A 39 26.69 -15.26 -25.55
N GLU A 40 27.21 -15.45 -26.76
CA GLU A 40 28.28 -14.61 -27.39
C GLU A 40 27.96 -13.11 -27.26
N PRO A 41 28.98 -12.23 -27.15
CA PRO A 41 28.75 -10.80 -27.03
C PRO A 41 28.03 -10.28 -28.27
N PRO A 42 26.88 -9.54 -28.08
CA PRO A 42 26.15 -8.96 -29.19
C PRO A 42 27.00 -7.87 -29.86
N ALA A 43 26.83 -7.76 -31.16
CA ALA A 43 27.46 -6.71 -32.00
C ALA A 43 27.17 -5.31 -31.39
N ALA A 44 28.16 -4.43 -31.47
CA ALA A 44 28.18 -3.07 -30.95
C ALA A 44 27.08 -2.18 -31.60
N GLY A 45 25.90 -2.22 -31.07
CA GLY A 45 24.79 -1.33 -31.41
C GLY A 45 23.80 -1.37 -30.26
N GLY A 46 23.82 -0.32 -29.39
CA GLY A 46 22.89 -0.20 -28.26
C GLY A 46 21.42 -0.27 -28.69
N LEU A 47 20.54 -0.64 -27.78
CA LEU A 47 19.08 -0.65 -28.00
C LEU A 47 18.58 0.74 -28.38
N VAL A 48 18.21 0.92 -29.66
CA VAL A 48 17.66 2.17 -30.18
C VAL A 48 16.20 1.95 -30.53
N VAL A 49 15.33 2.82 -30.01
CA VAL A 49 13.93 2.87 -30.44
C VAL A 49 13.87 3.54 -31.80
N PRO A 50 13.33 2.87 -32.83
CA PRO A 50 13.23 3.51 -34.16
C PRO A 50 12.23 4.66 -34.11
N PRO A 51 12.41 5.69 -34.94
CA PRO A 51 11.46 6.80 -35.07
C PRO A 51 10.12 6.29 -35.59
N LEU A 52 9.04 6.98 -35.21
CA LEU A 52 7.69 6.67 -35.68
C LEU A 52 7.60 6.81 -37.21
N PRO A 53 7.20 5.75 -37.93
CA PRO A 53 7.02 5.83 -39.38
C PRO A 53 5.77 6.62 -39.76
N GLU A 54 5.66 7.02 -41.04
CA GLU A 54 4.39 7.37 -41.61
C GLU A 54 3.58 6.12 -41.91
N GLY A 55 2.24 6.21 -41.74
CA GLY A 55 1.37 5.05 -41.98
C GLY A 55 -0.06 5.30 -41.57
N THR A 56 -0.92 4.31 -41.84
CA THR A 56 -2.33 4.32 -41.40
C THR A 56 -2.40 4.10 -39.86
N PRO A 57 -3.54 4.46 -39.24
CA PRO A 57 -3.76 4.18 -37.80
C PRO A 57 -3.42 2.75 -37.37
N GLU A 58 -3.81 1.76 -38.18
CA GLU A 58 -3.53 0.34 -37.93
C GLU A 58 -2.02 0.02 -37.97
N GLN A 59 -1.33 0.55 -39.00
CA GLN A 59 0.12 0.36 -39.15
C GLN A 59 0.89 1.02 -38.00
N LEU A 60 0.45 2.17 -37.51
CA LEU A 60 1.06 2.82 -36.35
C LEU A 60 0.87 1.99 -35.07
N LEU A 61 -0.32 1.42 -34.83
CA LEU A 61 -0.57 0.52 -33.70
C LEU A 61 0.27 -0.77 -33.79
N GLU A 62 0.35 -1.36 -34.98
CA GLU A 62 1.19 -2.55 -35.21
C GLU A 62 2.67 -2.26 -34.96
N PHE A 63 3.14 -1.11 -35.45
CA PHE A 63 4.53 -0.68 -35.26
C PHE A 63 4.87 -0.57 -33.76
N VAL A 64 4.08 0.17 -32.96
CA VAL A 64 4.37 0.31 -31.52
C VAL A 64 4.20 -0.98 -30.75
N GLY A 65 3.24 -1.83 -31.15
CA GLY A 65 3.06 -3.19 -30.59
C GLY A 65 4.27 -4.10 -30.84
N GLY A 66 4.96 -3.90 -31.96
CA GLY A 66 6.19 -4.64 -32.33
C GLY A 66 7.46 -4.15 -31.64
N LEU A 67 7.42 -3.06 -30.87
CA LEU A 67 8.60 -2.54 -30.15
C LEU A 67 8.89 -3.30 -28.84
N MET A 68 7.92 -3.98 -28.27
CA MET A 68 8.10 -4.74 -27.03
C MET A 68 7.75 -6.22 -27.24
N PRO A 69 8.56 -7.18 -26.78
CA PRO A 69 9.89 -7.00 -26.17
C PRO A 69 10.94 -6.49 -27.16
N PRO A 70 12.06 -5.90 -26.69
CA PRO A 70 13.12 -5.44 -27.57
C PRO A 70 13.72 -6.63 -28.37
N LYS A 71 14.10 -6.38 -29.64
CA LYS A 71 14.66 -7.42 -30.53
C LYS A 71 16.06 -7.89 -30.11
N ALA A 72 16.80 -7.06 -29.36
CA ALA A 72 18.09 -7.39 -28.78
C ALA A 72 18.01 -7.30 -27.24
N GLN A 73 18.83 -8.09 -26.54
CA GLN A 73 18.90 -8.02 -25.09
C GLN A 73 19.65 -6.75 -24.66
N PRO A 74 19.13 -6.01 -23.65
CA PRO A 74 19.86 -4.87 -23.10
C PRO A 74 21.14 -5.31 -22.41
N THR A 75 22.21 -4.53 -22.58
CA THR A 75 23.50 -4.79 -21.97
C THR A 75 23.61 -4.25 -20.54
N SER A 76 22.68 -3.38 -20.14
CA SER A 76 22.58 -2.81 -18.80
C SER A 76 21.14 -2.50 -18.42
N ARG A 77 20.90 -2.35 -17.10
CA ARG A 77 19.61 -1.89 -16.58
C ARG A 77 19.25 -0.48 -17.08
N GLU A 78 20.23 0.39 -17.20
CA GLU A 78 20.04 1.76 -17.69
C GLU A 78 19.60 1.76 -19.17
N GLU A 79 20.25 0.95 -20.01
CA GLU A 79 19.88 0.78 -21.42
C GLU A 79 18.44 0.24 -21.54
N ALA A 80 18.07 -0.76 -20.73
CA ALA A 80 16.70 -1.27 -20.68
C ALA A 80 15.69 -0.20 -20.32
N LEU A 81 15.97 0.60 -19.29
CA LEU A 81 15.08 1.68 -18.85
C LEU A 81 14.95 2.80 -19.91
N ASN A 82 16.06 3.17 -20.56
CA ASN A 82 16.07 4.18 -21.63
C ASN A 82 15.30 3.69 -22.85
N TYR A 83 15.42 2.41 -23.20
CA TYR A 83 14.60 1.81 -24.27
C TYR A 83 13.12 1.87 -23.97
N VAL A 84 12.70 1.42 -22.78
CA VAL A 84 11.29 1.46 -22.34
C VAL A 84 10.74 2.90 -22.34
N ARG A 85 11.52 3.87 -21.88
CA ARG A 85 11.17 5.30 -21.95
C ARG A 85 11.00 5.77 -23.39
N GLY A 86 11.90 5.40 -24.27
CA GLY A 86 11.83 5.74 -25.69
C GLY A 86 10.61 5.13 -26.38
N VAL A 87 10.30 3.86 -26.09
CA VAL A 87 9.07 3.19 -26.57
C VAL A 87 7.84 3.93 -26.10
N ALA A 88 7.76 4.33 -24.83
CA ALA A 88 6.62 5.09 -24.31
C ALA A 88 6.45 6.44 -25.04
N ALA A 89 7.54 7.17 -25.27
CA ALA A 89 7.50 8.45 -25.99
C ALA A 89 7.02 8.30 -27.43
N VAL A 90 7.50 7.29 -28.17
CA VAL A 90 7.08 7.00 -29.54
C VAL A 90 5.61 6.53 -29.56
N SER A 91 5.17 5.78 -28.56
CA SER A 91 3.77 5.35 -28.44
C SER A 91 2.82 6.52 -28.20
N VAL A 92 3.20 7.55 -27.42
CA VAL A 92 2.43 8.79 -27.29
C VAL A 92 2.27 9.47 -28.65
N GLN A 93 3.36 9.62 -29.42
CA GLN A 93 3.33 10.23 -30.74
C GLN A 93 2.42 9.45 -31.72
N ALA A 94 2.48 8.12 -31.70
CA ALA A 94 1.61 7.27 -32.51
C ALA A 94 0.14 7.47 -32.15
N ALA A 95 -0.15 7.42 -30.84
CA ALA A 95 -1.51 7.61 -30.34
C ALA A 95 -2.08 8.98 -30.73
N ASP A 96 -1.29 10.05 -30.64
CA ASP A 96 -1.72 11.40 -31.05
C ASP A 96 -2.08 11.48 -32.54
N LYS A 97 -1.24 10.90 -33.42
CA LYS A 97 -1.56 10.83 -34.86
C LYS A 97 -2.85 10.05 -35.12
N ILE A 98 -3.06 8.93 -34.43
CA ILE A 98 -4.25 8.10 -34.59
C ILE A 98 -5.50 8.85 -34.09
N LEU A 99 -5.46 9.45 -32.89
CA LEU A 99 -6.58 10.18 -32.30
C LEU A 99 -7.05 11.36 -33.15
N VAL A 100 -6.15 11.97 -33.92
CA VAL A 100 -6.51 13.02 -34.90
C VAL A 100 -7.11 12.44 -36.19
N ALA A 101 -6.70 11.23 -36.57
CA ALA A 101 -7.10 10.62 -37.84
C ALA A 101 -8.45 9.88 -37.77
N VAL A 102 -8.87 9.43 -36.58
CA VAL A 102 -10.08 8.64 -36.40
C VAL A 102 -11.14 9.37 -35.57
N LYS A 103 -12.43 9.01 -35.76
CA LYS A 103 -13.52 9.53 -34.95
C LYS A 103 -13.60 8.85 -33.60
N ALA A 104 -14.26 9.48 -32.62
CA ALA A 104 -14.39 8.98 -31.26
C ALA A 104 -15.21 7.67 -31.14
N ASP A 105 -16.04 7.35 -32.14
CA ASP A 105 -16.82 6.11 -32.23
C ASP A 105 -16.07 4.97 -32.94
N ASP A 106 -14.90 5.25 -33.51
CA ASP A 106 -14.06 4.26 -34.14
C ASP A 106 -13.38 3.36 -33.07
N PRO A 107 -13.34 2.03 -33.23
CA PRO A 107 -12.62 1.13 -32.31
C PRO A 107 -11.13 1.48 -32.14
N LEU A 108 -10.50 2.07 -33.16
CA LEU A 108 -9.09 2.50 -33.09
C LEU A 108 -8.90 3.69 -32.16
N TYR A 109 -9.92 4.54 -31.99
CA TYR A 109 -9.87 5.65 -31.04
C TYR A 109 -9.66 5.16 -29.62
N ALA A 110 -10.45 4.15 -29.18
CA ALA A 110 -10.32 3.61 -27.84
C ALA A 110 -8.94 2.96 -27.62
N LYS A 111 -8.42 2.24 -28.63
CA LYS A 111 -7.08 1.64 -28.57
C LYS A 111 -5.98 2.71 -28.46
N ALA A 112 -6.06 3.75 -29.27
CA ALA A 112 -5.09 4.84 -29.26
C ALA A 112 -5.16 5.64 -27.95
N ALA A 113 -6.36 5.92 -27.44
CA ALA A 113 -6.54 6.61 -26.17
C ALA A 113 -5.96 5.82 -25.00
N THR A 114 -6.19 4.51 -24.95
CA THR A 114 -5.59 3.61 -23.95
C THR A 114 -4.06 3.60 -24.07
N LEU A 115 -3.53 3.45 -25.29
CA LEU A 115 -2.10 3.51 -25.56
C LEU A 115 -1.46 4.81 -25.06
N LYS A 116 -2.11 5.96 -25.32
CA LYS A 116 -1.64 7.28 -24.86
C LYS A 116 -1.61 7.35 -23.35
N LEU A 117 -2.69 6.96 -22.67
CA LEU A 117 -2.79 6.98 -21.21
C LEU A 117 -1.71 6.09 -20.56
N GLU A 118 -1.56 4.85 -21.02
CA GLU A 118 -0.57 3.91 -20.49
C GLU A 118 0.86 4.40 -20.72
N SER A 119 1.13 4.99 -21.88
CA SER A 119 2.45 5.50 -22.22
C SER A 119 2.83 6.74 -21.42
N LEU A 120 1.89 7.69 -21.23
CA LEU A 120 2.09 8.86 -20.37
C LEU A 120 2.28 8.46 -18.91
N MET A 121 1.49 7.48 -18.41
CA MET A 121 1.68 6.94 -17.06
C MET A 121 3.08 6.33 -16.91
N ARG A 122 3.55 5.59 -17.89
CA ARG A 122 4.89 4.99 -17.89
C ARG A 122 5.99 6.05 -17.87
N LEU A 123 5.87 7.12 -18.67
CA LEU A 123 6.79 8.25 -18.63
C LEU A 123 6.82 8.92 -17.25
N GLY A 124 5.65 9.10 -16.62
CA GLY A 124 5.54 9.61 -15.25
C GLY A 124 6.26 8.75 -14.22
N GLN A 125 6.24 7.41 -14.36
CA GLN A 125 7.01 6.48 -13.51
C GLN A 125 8.53 6.69 -13.62
N PHE A 126 9.01 7.22 -14.76
CA PHE A 126 10.39 7.62 -14.96
C PHE A 126 10.70 9.06 -14.48
N GLY A 127 9.75 9.71 -13.81
CA GLY A 127 9.92 11.07 -13.28
C GLY A 127 9.61 12.20 -14.26
N ASP A 128 8.91 11.91 -15.35
CA ASP A 128 8.47 12.95 -16.31
C ASP A 128 7.19 13.61 -15.79
N GLU A 129 7.33 14.77 -15.11
CA GLU A 129 6.23 15.54 -14.55
C GLU A 129 5.31 16.13 -15.64
N GLN A 130 5.86 16.42 -16.82
CA GLN A 130 5.07 16.92 -17.94
C GLN A 130 4.13 15.84 -18.46
N ALA A 131 4.59 14.60 -18.57
CA ALA A 131 3.78 13.45 -18.95
C ALA A 131 2.64 13.19 -17.94
N VAL A 132 2.89 13.34 -16.64
CA VAL A 132 1.86 13.24 -15.59
C VAL A 132 0.77 14.31 -15.81
N GLY A 133 1.17 15.56 -16.04
CA GLY A 133 0.24 16.66 -16.29
C GLY A 133 -0.58 16.46 -17.57
N GLU A 134 0.04 15.97 -18.64
CA GLU A 134 -0.63 15.64 -19.90
C GLU A 134 -1.61 14.48 -19.75
N MET A 135 -1.21 13.43 -19.03
CA MET A 135 -2.08 12.30 -18.70
C MET A 135 -3.35 12.76 -17.98
N ALA A 136 -3.23 13.60 -16.95
CA ALA A 136 -4.37 14.09 -16.20
C ALA A 136 -5.32 14.93 -17.09
N LYS A 137 -4.78 15.82 -17.91
CA LYS A 137 -5.58 16.62 -18.86
C LYS A 137 -6.30 15.74 -19.87
N PHE A 138 -5.61 14.77 -20.44
CA PHE A 138 -6.19 13.87 -21.44
C PHE A 138 -7.24 12.95 -20.81
N ALA A 139 -6.97 12.39 -19.62
CA ALA A 139 -7.96 11.61 -18.87
C ALA A 139 -9.23 12.42 -18.56
N ALA A 140 -9.11 13.72 -18.23
CA ALA A 140 -10.26 14.58 -18.00
C ALA A 140 -11.16 14.70 -19.25
N THR A 141 -10.58 14.74 -20.45
CA THR A 141 -11.37 14.74 -21.69
C THR A 141 -12.09 13.42 -21.95
N LEU A 142 -11.52 12.30 -21.51
CA LEU A 142 -12.05 10.96 -21.71
C LEU A 142 -13.06 10.54 -20.64
N ALA A 143 -13.15 11.24 -19.51
CA ALA A 143 -14.05 10.91 -18.41
C ALA A 143 -15.54 10.95 -18.80
N ALA A 144 -15.88 11.69 -19.86
CA ALA A 144 -17.21 11.75 -20.49
C ALA A 144 -17.31 10.97 -21.81
N SER A 145 -16.35 10.07 -22.09
CA SER A 145 -16.34 9.26 -23.32
C SER A 145 -17.63 8.43 -23.44
N PRO A 146 -18.21 8.30 -24.65
CA PRO A 146 -19.32 7.39 -24.89
C PRO A 146 -18.91 5.91 -24.79
N VAL A 147 -17.61 5.60 -24.78
CA VAL A 147 -17.06 4.24 -24.56
C VAL A 147 -16.90 4.02 -23.07
N PRO A 148 -17.74 3.16 -22.42
CA PRO A 148 -17.80 3.02 -20.96
C PRO A 148 -16.46 2.60 -20.35
N GLU A 149 -15.74 1.67 -20.97
CA GLU A 149 -14.44 1.18 -20.48
C GLU A 149 -13.39 2.31 -20.47
N LEU A 150 -13.39 3.15 -21.51
CA LEU A 150 -12.46 4.26 -21.61
C LEU A 150 -12.79 5.36 -20.59
N ALA A 151 -14.08 5.68 -20.41
CA ALA A 151 -14.53 6.62 -19.39
C ALA A 151 -14.17 6.14 -17.98
N MET A 152 -14.32 4.83 -17.70
CA MET A 152 -13.97 4.23 -16.42
C MET A 152 -12.47 4.30 -16.16
N GLU A 153 -11.65 3.93 -17.15
CA GLU A 153 -10.18 4.00 -17.04
C GLU A 153 -9.70 5.43 -16.78
N ALA A 154 -10.24 6.39 -17.55
CA ALA A 154 -9.91 7.80 -17.37
C ALA A 154 -10.25 8.31 -15.96
N LYS A 155 -11.42 7.97 -15.44
CA LYS A 155 -11.82 8.34 -14.07
C LYS A 155 -10.93 7.71 -13.01
N ARG A 156 -10.50 6.43 -13.18
CA ARG A 156 -9.52 5.81 -12.28
C ARG A 156 -8.19 6.56 -12.26
N LEU A 157 -7.68 6.92 -13.43
CA LEU A 157 -6.43 7.69 -13.55
C LEU A 157 -6.53 9.08 -12.93
N LEU A 158 -7.69 9.73 -13.00
CA LEU A 158 -7.92 11.01 -12.33
C LEU A 158 -7.89 10.88 -10.81
N VAL A 159 -8.43 9.80 -10.24
CA VAL A 159 -8.31 9.53 -8.80
C VAL A 159 -6.85 9.29 -8.41
N VAL A 160 -6.10 8.51 -9.21
CA VAL A 160 -4.66 8.27 -8.96
C VAL A 160 -3.88 9.58 -9.00
N ALA A 161 -4.09 10.41 -10.04
CA ALA A 161 -3.43 11.71 -10.17
C ALA A 161 -3.77 12.65 -9.00
N GLY A 162 -5.05 12.70 -8.60
CA GLY A 162 -5.50 13.49 -7.46
C GLY A 162 -4.88 13.03 -6.13
N ALA A 163 -4.80 11.73 -5.90
CA ALA A 163 -4.13 11.17 -4.73
C ALA A 163 -2.62 11.50 -4.73
N GLN A 164 -1.98 11.37 -5.88
CA GLN A 164 -0.57 11.73 -6.04
C GLN A 164 -0.31 13.20 -5.73
N GLN A 165 -1.12 14.10 -6.29
CA GLN A 165 -1.05 15.54 -6.01
C GLN A 165 -1.26 15.83 -4.52
N MET A 166 -2.27 15.22 -3.90
CA MET A 166 -2.57 15.36 -2.47
C MET A 166 -1.34 15.04 -1.60
N PHE A 167 -0.64 13.93 -1.88
CA PHE A 167 0.57 13.54 -1.14
C PHE A 167 1.77 14.45 -1.44
N GLN A 168 1.95 14.88 -2.69
CA GLN A 168 3.03 15.80 -3.07
C GLN A 168 2.88 17.17 -2.40
N THR A 169 1.66 17.72 -2.38
CA THR A 169 1.36 19.03 -1.80
C THR A 169 1.08 18.99 -0.30
N GLN A 170 0.91 17.78 0.28
CA GLN A 170 0.46 17.57 1.67
C GLN A 170 -0.90 18.24 1.97
N GLN A 171 -1.76 18.39 0.97
CA GLN A 171 -3.11 18.93 1.10
C GLN A 171 -4.13 17.80 1.29
N PHE A 172 -4.21 17.26 2.50
CA PHE A 172 -5.01 16.08 2.82
C PHE A 172 -6.52 16.32 2.93
N ASP A 173 -6.97 17.54 2.86
CA ASP A 173 -8.38 17.95 2.75
C ASP A 173 -9.05 17.47 1.45
N ALA A 174 -8.28 17.11 0.42
CA ALA A 174 -8.77 16.50 -0.80
C ALA A 174 -9.20 15.01 -0.62
N ALA A 175 -8.79 14.33 0.45
CA ALA A 175 -9.02 12.90 0.64
C ALA A 175 -10.51 12.49 0.59
N PRO A 176 -11.46 13.19 1.26
CA PRO A 176 -12.88 12.83 1.19
C PRO A 176 -13.45 12.84 -0.23
N ALA A 177 -13.01 13.78 -1.07
CA ALA A 177 -13.45 13.85 -2.47
C ALA A 177 -12.92 12.66 -3.29
N LEU A 178 -11.67 12.26 -3.09
CA LEU A 178 -11.07 11.09 -3.74
C LEU A 178 -11.75 9.78 -3.30
N VAL A 179 -12.09 9.65 -2.01
CA VAL A 179 -12.86 8.52 -1.49
C VAL A 179 -14.24 8.45 -2.15
N ALA A 180 -14.96 9.57 -2.23
CA ALA A 180 -16.28 9.62 -2.86
C ALA A 180 -16.21 9.25 -4.36
N GLN A 181 -15.25 9.81 -5.10
CA GLN A 181 -15.05 9.48 -6.51
C GLN A 181 -14.74 7.99 -6.72
N THR A 182 -13.89 7.41 -5.90
CA THR A 182 -13.54 5.97 -5.97
C THR A 182 -14.75 5.10 -5.63
N ALA A 183 -15.56 5.49 -4.65
CA ALA A 183 -16.78 4.80 -4.28
C ALA A 183 -17.81 4.78 -5.44
N GLU A 184 -17.98 5.91 -6.14
CA GLU A 184 -18.86 5.98 -7.32
C GLU A 184 -18.36 5.10 -8.48
N LEU A 185 -17.04 5.04 -8.71
CA LEU A 185 -16.45 4.12 -9.69
C LEU A 185 -16.75 2.66 -9.35
N PHE A 186 -16.60 2.30 -8.08
CA PHE A 186 -16.88 0.93 -7.63
C PHE A 186 -18.38 0.57 -7.73
N LYS A 187 -19.27 1.49 -7.37
CA LYS A 187 -20.73 1.30 -7.52
C LYS A 187 -21.13 1.08 -8.98
N ALA A 188 -20.48 1.75 -9.92
CA ALA A 188 -20.73 1.60 -11.34
C ALA A 188 -20.31 0.21 -11.88
N ALA A 189 -19.30 -0.42 -11.28
CA ALA A 189 -18.78 -1.74 -11.67
C ALA A 189 -18.30 -2.54 -10.43
N PRO A 190 -19.22 -3.11 -9.62
CA PRO A 190 -18.87 -3.74 -8.34
C PRO A 190 -17.97 -4.99 -8.43
N GLY A 191 -17.85 -5.59 -9.63
CA GLY A 191 -16.95 -6.73 -9.91
C GLY A 191 -15.62 -6.32 -10.55
N ASP A 192 -15.38 -5.03 -10.77
CA ASP A 192 -14.17 -4.58 -11.45
C ASP A 192 -12.95 -4.64 -10.52
N GLN A 193 -12.04 -5.58 -10.83
CA GLN A 193 -10.83 -5.80 -10.04
C GLN A 193 -9.88 -4.60 -10.03
N LYS A 194 -9.82 -3.82 -11.12
CA LYS A 194 -8.98 -2.62 -11.18
C LYS A 194 -9.46 -1.55 -10.20
N THR A 195 -10.78 -1.34 -10.13
CA THR A 195 -11.35 -0.39 -9.16
C THR A 195 -11.23 -0.91 -7.72
N ALA A 196 -11.39 -2.22 -7.48
CA ALA A 196 -11.14 -2.80 -6.16
C ALA A 196 -9.68 -2.61 -5.72
N MET A 197 -8.72 -2.77 -6.63
CA MET A 197 -7.31 -2.49 -6.36
C MET A 197 -7.07 -1.01 -6.04
N LEU A 198 -7.71 -0.09 -6.78
CA LEU A 198 -7.64 1.35 -6.49
C LEU A 198 -8.19 1.68 -5.09
N VAL A 199 -9.30 1.05 -4.68
CA VAL A 199 -9.85 1.16 -3.32
C VAL A 199 -8.81 0.76 -2.29
N MET A 200 -8.15 -0.40 -2.47
CA MET A 200 -7.11 -0.89 -1.56
C MET A 200 -5.92 0.06 -1.47
N GLN A 201 -5.45 0.56 -2.60
CA GLN A 201 -4.33 1.48 -2.67
C GLN A 201 -4.63 2.82 -2.01
N LEU A 202 -5.81 3.39 -2.29
CA LEU A 202 -6.23 4.65 -1.70
C LEU A 202 -6.40 4.51 -0.18
N ALA A 203 -7.09 3.47 0.29
CA ALA A 203 -7.25 3.21 1.72
C ALA A 203 -5.89 3.06 2.42
N GLY A 204 -4.98 2.24 1.87
CA GLY A 204 -3.64 2.06 2.43
C GLY A 204 -2.78 3.31 2.42
N ALA A 205 -2.93 4.17 1.40
CA ALA A 205 -2.23 5.45 1.34
C ALA A 205 -2.75 6.43 2.40
N LEU A 206 -4.08 6.50 2.62
CA LEU A 206 -4.68 7.37 3.63
C LEU A 206 -4.25 7.02 5.06
N GLU A 207 -3.95 5.75 5.34
CA GLU A 207 -3.41 5.31 6.63
C GLU A 207 -1.99 5.83 6.91
N GLN A 208 -1.24 6.19 5.88
CA GLN A 208 0.12 6.73 6.03
C GLN A 208 0.13 8.23 6.32
N ILE A 209 -1.03 8.90 6.31
CA ILE A 209 -1.14 10.33 6.62
C ILE A 209 -0.88 10.52 8.13
N PRO A 210 0.11 11.31 8.56
CA PRO A 210 0.34 11.59 9.97
C PRO A 210 -0.89 12.25 10.60
N GLY A 211 -1.47 11.63 11.65
CA GLY A 211 -2.73 12.08 12.29
C GLY A 211 -3.97 11.86 11.42
N GLY A 212 -3.87 11.02 10.38
CA GLY A 212 -4.94 10.74 9.42
C GLY A 212 -5.86 9.56 9.81
N GLU A 213 -5.79 9.06 11.05
CA GLU A 213 -6.57 7.88 11.48
C GLU A 213 -8.06 8.05 11.20
N LYS A 214 -8.60 9.26 11.42
CA LYS A 214 -10.00 9.55 11.12
C LYS A 214 -10.31 9.50 9.63
N VAL A 215 -9.45 10.04 8.79
CA VAL A 215 -9.62 10.03 7.32
C VAL A 215 -9.57 8.61 6.78
N ALA A 216 -8.63 7.80 7.27
CA ALA A 216 -8.53 6.39 6.94
C ALA A 216 -9.76 5.60 7.41
N ALA A 217 -10.23 5.81 8.63
CA ALA A 217 -11.43 5.17 9.16
C ALA A 217 -12.68 5.54 8.33
N ASP A 218 -12.86 6.80 7.95
CA ASP A 218 -13.99 7.26 7.13
C ASP A 218 -13.94 6.65 5.71
N ALA A 219 -12.72 6.45 5.15
CA ALA A 219 -12.54 5.73 3.89
C ALA A 219 -12.94 4.25 4.01
N LEU A 220 -12.49 3.56 5.07
CA LEU A 220 -12.85 2.15 5.31
C LEU A 220 -14.35 1.98 5.56
N LYS A 221 -15.02 2.92 6.27
CA LYS A 221 -16.48 2.94 6.42
C LYS A 221 -17.20 3.05 5.09
N THR A 222 -16.65 3.81 4.17
CA THR A 222 -17.23 4.00 2.83
C THR A 222 -17.00 2.77 1.95
N PHE A 223 -15.80 2.23 1.94
CA PHE A 223 -15.42 1.16 1.03
C PHE A 223 -15.82 -0.24 1.52
N GLY A 224 -15.75 -0.52 2.83
CA GLY A 224 -16.02 -1.85 3.37
C GLY A 224 -17.36 -2.43 2.90
N PRO A 225 -18.51 -1.78 3.15
CA PRO A 225 -19.81 -2.26 2.69
C PRO A 225 -19.92 -2.39 1.15
N LEU A 226 -19.23 -1.53 0.40
CA LEU A 226 -19.24 -1.62 -1.06
C LEU A 226 -18.51 -2.88 -1.53
N LEU A 227 -17.33 -3.15 -0.99
CA LEU A 227 -16.56 -4.36 -1.30
C LEU A 227 -17.30 -5.63 -0.89
N GLU A 228 -17.94 -5.64 0.30
CA GLU A 228 -18.75 -6.76 0.78
C GLU A 228 -19.96 -7.07 -0.12
N SER A 229 -20.49 -6.06 -0.83
CA SER A 229 -21.60 -6.22 -1.78
C SER A 229 -21.19 -6.73 -3.15
N SER A 230 -19.87 -6.91 -3.40
CA SER A 230 -19.33 -7.34 -4.69
C SER A 230 -19.82 -8.75 -5.06
N PRO A 231 -20.12 -9.03 -6.35
CA PRO A 231 -20.37 -10.38 -6.85
C PRO A 231 -19.08 -11.23 -6.92
N ASP A 232 -17.90 -10.62 -6.91
CA ASP A 232 -16.61 -11.33 -6.89
C ASP A 232 -16.23 -11.70 -5.44
N ALA A 233 -16.05 -13.01 -5.17
CA ALA A 233 -15.78 -13.53 -3.83
C ALA A 233 -14.47 -12.97 -3.22
N ARG A 234 -13.44 -12.73 -4.05
CA ARG A 234 -12.15 -12.17 -3.60
C ARG A 234 -12.29 -10.71 -3.18
N ILE A 235 -13.06 -9.92 -3.94
CA ILE A 235 -13.37 -8.54 -3.59
C ILE A 235 -14.21 -8.49 -2.30
N LYS A 236 -15.15 -9.41 -2.15
CA LYS A 236 -15.96 -9.51 -0.92
C LYS A 236 -15.11 -9.81 0.32
N GLU A 237 -14.13 -10.69 0.20
CA GLU A 237 -13.19 -11.00 1.29
C GLU A 237 -12.35 -9.77 1.71
N LEU A 238 -11.96 -8.92 0.76
CA LEU A 238 -11.31 -7.64 1.07
C LEU A 238 -12.21 -6.73 1.92
N GLY A 239 -13.52 -6.70 1.65
CA GLY A 239 -14.48 -5.95 2.47
C GLY A 239 -14.48 -6.39 3.93
N ALA A 240 -14.45 -7.71 4.18
CA ALA A 240 -14.37 -8.26 5.53
C ALA A 240 -13.07 -7.84 6.26
N SER A 241 -11.94 -7.81 5.55
CA SER A 241 -10.66 -7.32 6.13
C SER A 241 -10.72 -5.84 6.52
N PHE A 242 -11.46 -5.01 5.77
CA PHE A 242 -11.66 -3.60 6.08
C PHE A 242 -12.44 -3.41 7.38
N ALA A 243 -13.42 -4.27 7.67
CA ALA A 243 -14.16 -4.22 8.94
C ALA A 243 -13.25 -4.45 10.15
N GLY A 244 -12.29 -5.37 10.06
CA GLY A 244 -11.27 -5.58 11.10
C GLY A 244 -10.40 -4.34 11.29
N LYS A 245 -9.88 -3.82 10.21
CA LYS A 245 -9.02 -2.64 10.23
C LYS A 245 -9.73 -1.39 10.72
N LEU A 246 -11.00 -1.22 10.37
CA LEU A 246 -11.82 -0.14 10.90
C LEU A 246 -11.96 -0.22 12.42
N ARG A 247 -12.17 -1.46 12.99
CA ARG A 247 -12.18 -1.64 14.44
C ARG A 247 -10.87 -1.19 15.08
N LEU A 248 -9.73 -1.53 14.49
CA LEU A 248 -8.42 -1.07 14.97
C LEU A 248 -8.33 0.45 14.99
N LEU A 249 -8.63 1.11 13.87
CA LEU A 249 -8.52 2.57 13.72
C LEU A 249 -9.50 3.35 14.63
N GLU A 250 -10.60 2.72 15.04
CA GLU A 250 -11.57 3.31 15.96
C GLU A 250 -11.28 3.06 17.44
N LEU A 251 -10.19 2.35 17.77
CA LEU A 251 -9.81 2.06 19.16
C LEU A 251 -9.37 3.29 19.97
N PRO A 252 -8.70 4.32 19.44
CA PRO A 252 -8.29 5.44 20.27
C PRO A 252 -9.46 6.03 21.07
N GLY A 253 -9.30 6.10 22.42
CA GLY A 253 -10.35 6.51 23.34
C GLY A 253 -11.39 5.43 23.69
N LYS A 254 -11.25 4.19 23.20
CA LYS A 254 -12.12 3.05 23.48
C LYS A 254 -11.34 1.88 24.07
N PRO A 255 -12.02 0.96 24.79
CA PRO A 255 -11.38 -0.26 25.29
C PRO A 255 -11.03 -1.23 24.15
N MET A 256 -9.91 -1.96 24.34
CA MET A 256 -9.50 -3.05 23.46
C MET A 256 -9.81 -4.40 24.11
N GLU A 257 -10.44 -5.29 23.34
CA GLU A 257 -10.71 -6.67 23.79
C GLU A 257 -9.52 -7.56 23.43
N ILE A 258 -8.96 -8.23 24.45
CA ILE A 258 -7.84 -9.14 24.30
C ILE A 258 -8.21 -10.45 25.00
N SER A 259 -8.08 -11.57 24.29
CA SER A 259 -8.34 -12.90 24.86
C SER A 259 -7.52 -13.95 24.11
N GLY A 260 -7.24 -15.06 24.76
CA GLY A 260 -6.57 -16.18 24.12
C GLY A 260 -5.90 -17.13 25.10
N ALA A 261 -5.37 -18.22 24.57
CA ALA A 261 -4.53 -19.14 25.33
C ALA A 261 -3.15 -18.52 25.52
N LEU A 262 -2.58 -18.69 26.71
CA LEU A 262 -1.22 -18.32 27.00
C LEU A 262 -0.23 -19.37 26.46
N LEU A 263 0.97 -18.93 26.15
CA LEU A 263 2.06 -19.80 25.68
C LEU A 263 2.40 -20.92 26.68
N ASP A 264 2.25 -20.66 27.98
CA ASP A 264 2.46 -21.62 29.09
C ASP A 264 1.29 -22.59 29.28
N GLY A 265 0.21 -22.47 28.49
CA GLY A 265 -0.97 -23.35 28.54
C GLY A 265 -2.13 -22.85 29.40
N GLY A 266 -2.02 -21.66 30.00
CA GLY A 266 -3.11 -20.99 30.71
C GLY A 266 -4.06 -20.26 29.78
N THR A 267 -5.06 -19.59 30.36
CA THR A 267 -5.95 -18.65 29.65
C THR A 267 -5.65 -17.24 30.13
N PHE A 268 -5.50 -16.32 29.20
CA PHE A 268 -5.27 -14.93 29.53
C PHE A 268 -6.52 -14.31 30.19
N ASP A 269 -6.32 -13.71 31.38
CA ASP A 269 -7.39 -12.98 32.09
C ASP A 269 -7.23 -11.47 31.86
N PRO A 270 -8.11 -10.83 31.07
CA PRO A 270 -8.04 -9.38 30.83
C PRO A 270 -8.21 -8.54 32.11
N LYS A 271 -8.84 -9.09 33.17
CA LYS A 271 -9.02 -8.38 34.44
C LYS A 271 -7.70 -8.14 35.17
N SER A 272 -6.67 -8.95 34.88
CA SER A 272 -5.31 -8.75 35.43
C SER A 272 -4.66 -7.44 35.00
N LEU A 273 -5.20 -6.79 33.98
CA LEU A 273 -4.74 -5.51 33.43
C LEU A 273 -5.47 -4.29 34.03
N ALA A 274 -6.49 -4.49 34.84
CA ALA A 274 -7.30 -3.38 35.35
C ALA A 274 -6.46 -2.35 36.13
N GLY A 275 -6.58 -1.08 35.78
CA GLY A 275 -5.85 0.02 36.39
C GLY A 275 -4.36 0.13 36.02
N LYS A 276 -3.87 -0.73 35.13
CA LYS A 276 -2.50 -0.67 34.59
C LYS A 276 -2.45 0.12 33.28
N VAL A 277 -1.26 0.65 32.99
CA VAL A 277 -0.90 1.06 31.61
C VAL A 277 -0.41 -0.18 30.90
N VAL A 278 -0.97 -0.52 29.74
CA VAL A 278 -0.69 -1.78 29.06
C VAL A 278 -0.18 -1.52 27.64
N LEU A 279 0.91 -2.19 27.28
CA LEU A 279 1.39 -2.27 25.91
C LEU A 279 0.99 -3.63 25.32
N VAL A 280 0.18 -3.63 24.27
CA VAL A 280 -0.16 -4.81 23.49
C VAL A 280 0.75 -4.85 22.28
N ASP A 281 1.54 -5.93 22.15
CA ASP A 281 2.52 -6.12 21.08
C ASP A 281 2.15 -7.32 20.20
N PHE A 282 1.75 -7.06 18.94
CA PHE A 282 1.63 -8.10 17.93
C PHE A 282 2.99 -8.28 17.25
N TRP A 283 3.57 -9.46 17.40
CA TRP A 283 4.94 -9.75 17.02
C TRP A 283 5.15 -11.19 16.52
N ALA A 284 6.36 -11.50 16.04
CA ALA A 284 6.78 -12.88 15.76
C ALA A 284 8.31 -12.99 15.83
N THR A 285 8.81 -14.21 16.06
CA THR A 285 10.26 -14.50 16.14
C THR A 285 10.99 -14.25 14.82
N TRP A 286 10.32 -14.40 13.69
CA TRP A 286 10.84 -14.16 12.34
C TRP A 286 10.75 -12.68 11.91
N CYS A 287 10.11 -11.82 12.70
CA CYS A 287 9.97 -10.40 12.41
C CYS A 287 11.18 -9.61 12.92
N GLY A 288 12.16 -9.34 12.06
CA GLY A 288 13.36 -8.60 12.45
C GLY A 288 13.10 -7.26 13.16
N PRO A 289 12.22 -6.37 12.64
CA PRO A 289 11.86 -5.13 13.33
C PRO A 289 11.19 -5.33 14.70
N CYS A 290 10.41 -6.42 14.88
CA CYS A 290 9.81 -6.75 16.19
C CYS A 290 10.90 -7.13 17.19
N VAL A 291 11.83 -8.00 16.78
CA VAL A 291 12.97 -8.44 17.60
C VAL A 291 13.85 -7.24 18.01
N ALA A 292 14.02 -6.26 17.13
CA ALA A 292 14.79 -5.06 17.41
C ALA A 292 14.13 -4.13 18.47
N GLU A 293 12.81 -4.23 18.67
CA GLU A 293 12.07 -3.45 19.67
C GLU A 293 12.12 -4.07 21.07
N ILE A 294 12.38 -5.39 21.20
CA ILE A 294 12.38 -6.11 22.49
C ILE A 294 13.32 -5.46 23.55
N PRO A 295 14.56 -5.05 23.24
CA PRO A 295 15.41 -4.39 24.23
C PRO A 295 14.82 -3.12 24.82
N ASN A 296 14.20 -2.27 23.99
CA ASN A 296 13.51 -1.07 24.45
C ASN A 296 12.33 -1.42 25.36
N MET A 297 11.51 -2.40 24.97
CA MET A 297 10.38 -2.86 25.80
C MET A 297 10.84 -3.43 27.15
N LEU A 298 11.91 -4.22 27.19
CA LEU A 298 12.50 -4.73 28.44
C LEU A 298 12.96 -3.60 29.35
N GLU A 299 13.65 -2.59 28.82
CA GLU A 299 14.08 -1.42 29.60
C GLU A 299 12.89 -0.67 30.20
N GLN A 300 11.83 -0.43 29.40
CA GLN A 300 10.64 0.24 29.89
C GLN A 300 9.87 -0.62 30.90
N TYR A 301 9.83 -1.94 30.70
CA TYR A 301 9.22 -2.89 31.63
C TYR A 301 9.92 -2.87 32.98
N GLU A 302 11.24 -3.00 33.03
CA GLU A 302 12.04 -2.91 34.27
C GLU A 302 11.79 -1.58 35.01
N LYS A 303 11.69 -0.49 34.26
CA LYS A 303 11.53 0.86 34.86
C LYS A 303 10.15 1.14 35.45
N TYR A 304 9.08 0.56 34.85
CA TYR A 304 7.71 0.98 35.14
C TYR A 304 6.78 -0.16 35.59
N HIS A 305 7.20 -1.43 35.55
CA HIS A 305 6.33 -2.56 35.91
C HIS A 305 5.81 -2.42 37.35
N ASP A 306 6.66 -2.16 38.32
CA ASP A 306 6.28 -1.99 39.73
C ASP A 306 5.40 -0.76 39.97
N LYS A 307 5.33 0.13 39.00
CA LYS A 307 4.46 1.31 39.00
C LYS A 307 3.13 1.09 38.27
N GLY A 308 2.90 -0.13 37.81
CA GLY A 308 1.67 -0.52 37.10
C GLY A 308 1.73 -0.40 35.59
N PHE A 309 2.90 -0.61 34.98
CA PHE A 309 3.03 -0.89 33.56
C PHE A 309 3.00 -2.40 33.31
N GLU A 310 2.36 -2.83 32.23
CA GLU A 310 2.33 -4.22 31.80
C GLU A 310 2.51 -4.32 30.29
N VAL A 311 3.04 -5.45 29.83
CA VAL A 311 3.12 -5.79 28.41
C VAL A 311 2.37 -7.08 28.18
N VAL A 312 1.65 -7.21 27.07
CA VAL A 312 1.02 -8.43 26.60
C VAL A 312 1.46 -8.67 25.17
N GLY A 313 2.25 -9.73 24.95
CA GLY A 313 2.64 -10.14 23.62
C GLY A 313 1.55 -11.01 22.98
N ILE A 314 1.27 -10.80 21.69
CA ILE A 314 0.42 -11.67 20.86
C ILE A 314 1.32 -12.19 19.73
N SER A 315 1.72 -13.46 19.82
CA SER A 315 2.66 -14.05 18.86
C SER A 315 1.93 -14.54 17.61
N LEU A 316 2.42 -14.13 16.45
CA LEU A 316 1.98 -14.60 15.14
C LEU A 316 2.90 -15.69 14.57
N ASP A 317 3.57 -16.44 15.44
CA ASP A 317 4.31 -17.63 15.05
C ASP A 317 3.37 -18.84 14.91
N GLU A 318 3.75 -19.78 14.05
CA GLU A 318 3.05 -21.06 13.89
C GLU A 318 3.71 -22.16 14.74
N GLU A 319 5.01 -22.05 15.04
CA GLU A 319 5.80 -23.05 15.73
C GLU A 319 6.06 -22.66 17.19
N LYS A 320 5.39 -23.34 18.13
CA LYS A 320 5.49 -23.08 19.58
C LYS A 320 6.92 -23.13 20.09
N ASP A 321 7.68 -24.15 19.70
CA ASP A 321 9.04 -24.36 20.19
C ASP A 321 9.98 -23.19 19.88
N LYS A 322 9.76 -22.50 18.75
CA LYS A 322 10.52 -21.30 18.38
C LYS A 322 10.19 -20.13 19.31
N VAL A 323 8.91 -19.97 19.66
CA VAL A 323 8.47 -18.92 20.58
C VAL A 323 9.01 -19.20 21.98
N ASP A 324 8.89 -20.45 22.48
CA ASP A 324 9.41 -20.87 23.80
C ASP A 324 10.93 -20.61 23.90
N ALA A 325 11.70 -21.03 22.89
CA ALA A 325 13.13 -20.81 22.85
C ALA A 325 13.51 -19.32 22.83
N PHE A 326 12.78 -18.52 22.05
CA PHE A 326 13.01 -17.09 21.94
C PHE A 326 12.68 -16.35 23.25
N VAL A 327 11.53 -16.64 23.85
CA VAL A 327 11.10 -16.05 25.14
C VAL A 327 12.11 -16.37 26.24
N ALA A 328 12.61 -17.60 26.28
CA ALA A 328 13.65 -18.01 27.21
C ALA A 328 15.01 -17.32 26.98
N ASP A 329 15.46 -17.24 25.70
CA ASP A 329 16.71 -16.57 25.31
C ASP A 329 16.70 -15.08 25.65
N LYS A 330 15.62 -14.39 25.33
CA LYS A 330 15.46 -12.97 25.58
C LYS A 330 15.01 -12.62 26.99
N LYS A 331 14.66 -13.64 27.80
CA LYS A 331 14.16 -13.51 29.18
C LYS A 331 12.95 -12.58 29.24
N ILE A 332 12.00 -12.77 28.32
CA ILE A 332 10.77 -11.96 28.24
C ILE A 332 9.91 -12.25 29.48
N PRO A 333 9.61 -11.24 30.34
CA PRO A 333 8.95 -11.47 31.62
C PRO A 333 7.42 -11.38 31.56
N TRP A 334 6.86 -10.88 30.46
CA TRP A 334 5.42 -10.62 30.33
C TRP A 334 4.67 -11.79 29.67
N PRO A 335 3.33 -11.87 29.87
CA PRO A 335 2.50 -12.93 29.27
C PRO A 335 2.48 -12.84 27.74
N ILE A 336 2.51 -14.02 27.11
CA ILE A 336 2.40 -14.18 25.66
C ILE A 336 1.13 -14.96 25.34
N ILE A 337 0.21 -14.36 24.60
CA ILE A 337 -0.92 -15.03 23.96
C ILE A 337 -0.40 -15.71 22.69
N TYR A 338 -0.75 -16.98 22.52
CA TYR A 338 -0.27 -17.79 21.42
C TYR A 338 -1.35 -18.75 20.93
N ALA A 339 -1.77 -18.58 19.66
CA ALA A 339 -2.74 -19.45 19.01
C ALA A 339 -2.10 -20.47 18.06
N GLY A 340 -0.85 -20.31 17.66
CA GLY A 340 -0.16 -21.17 16.69
C GLY A 340 -0.75 -21.10 15.28
N LYS A 341 -1.34 -19.98 14.91
CA LYS A 341 -2.09 -19.81 13.65
C LYS A 341 -1.50 -18.74 12.72
N GLY A 342 -0.33 -18.21 13.04
CA GLY A 342 0.29 -17.16 12.25
C GLY A 342 -0.64 -15.96 12.07
N TRP A 343 -0.78 -15.49 10.86
CA TRP A 343 -1.69 -14.39 10.50
C TRP A 343 -3.18 -14.71 10.71
N GLN A 344 -3.54 -15.98 10.95
CA GLN A 344 -4.90 -16.42 11.30
C GLN A 344 -5.15 -16.38 12.80
N ASP A 345 -4.29 -15.73 13.59
CA ASP A 345 -4.55 -15.48 15.01
C ASP A 345 -5.89 -14.78 15.21
N PRO A 346 -6.77 -15.24 16.13
CA PRO A 346 -8.11 -14.69 16.27
C PRO A 346 -8.14 -13.21 16.64
N VAL A 347 -7.21 -12.73 17.47
CA VAL A 347 -7.16 -11.31 17.87
C VAL A 347 -6.62 -10.45 16.73
N ALA A 348 -5.58 -10.95 16.04
CA ALA A 348 -5.03 -10.28 14.86
C ALA A 348 -6.08 -10.15 13.75
N GLN A 349 -6.83 -11.22 13.48
CA GLN A 349 -7.92 -11.21 12.49
C GLN A 349 -9.06 -10.27 12.90
N PHE A 350 -9.46 -10.29 14.19
CA PHE A 350 -10.53 -9.42 14.69
C PHE A 350 -10.22 -7.94 14.50
N TYR A 351 -8.98 -7.53 14.73
CA TYR A 351 -8.53 -6.15 14.53
C TYR A 351 -7.92 -5.88 13.15
N GLY A 352 -7.92 -6.85 12.24
CA GLY A 352 -7.37 -6.67 10.89
C GLY A 352 -5.90 -6.30 10.87
N ILE A 353 -5.11 -6.88 11.79
CA ILE A 353 -3.67 -6.69 11.86
C ILE A 353 -3.03 -7.30 10.60
N SER A 354 -2.49 -6.47 9.74
CA SER A 354 -1.90 -6.85 8.44
C SER A 354 -0.40 -6.61 8.34
N GLY A 355 0.21 -6.11 9.42
CA GLY A 355 1.66 -5.85 9.51
C GLY A 355 2.13 -5.83 10.95
N ILE A 356 3.34 -6.30 11.19
CA ILE A 356 4.02 -6.28 12.50
C ILE A 356 5.41 -5.63 12.38
N PRO A 357 5.92 -4.98 13.45
CA PRO A 357 5.32 -4.87 14.78
C PRO A 357 4.13 -3.90 14.83
N GLN A 358 3.07 -4.28 15.56
CA GLN A 358 1.96 -3.40 15.89
C GLN A 358 1.89 -3.28 17.41
N LEU A 359 2.22 -2.10 17.93
CA LEU A 359 2.28 -1.83 19.36
C LEU A 359 1.19 -0.83 19.75
N ILE A 360 0.24 -1.27 20.57
CA ILE A 360 -0.93 -0.49 21.00
C ILE A 360 -0.80 -0.18 22.49
N LEU A 361 -0.86 1.09 22.86
CA LEU A 361 -0.77 1.51 24.26
C LEU A 361 -2.16 1.82 24.81
N ILE A 362 -2.47 1.21 25.96
CA ILE A 362 -3.74 1.33 26.71
C ILE A 362 -3.48 2.07 28.02
N GLY A 363 -4.33 3.00 28.38
CA GLY A 363 -4.25 3.77 29.61
C GLY A 363 -4.78 3.02 30.84
N ARG A 364 -4.60 3.62 32.03
CA ARG A 364 -5.11 3.07 33.29
C ARG A 364 -6.63 2.95 33.35
N ASP A 365 -7.33 3.75 32.54
CA ASP A 365 -8.78 3.72 32.35
C ASP A 365 -9.27 2.59 31.43
N GLY A 366 -8.34 1.80 30.88
CA GLY A 366 -8.60 0.71 29.94
C GLY A 366 -8.78 1.14 28.49
N ASN A 367 -8.70 2.45 28.19
CA ASN A 367 -8.89 2.96 26.85
C ASN A 367 -7.55 3.04 26.07
N VAL A 368 -7.61 2.79 24.78
CA VAL A 368 -6.44 2.90 23.90
C VAL A 368 -6.02 4.36 23.78
N ILE A 369 -4.73 4.62 24.06
CA ILE A 369 -4.11 5.94 23.93
C ILE A 369 -3.59 6.16 22.52
N THR A 370 -2.91 5.15 21.95
CA THR A 370 -2.30 5.21 20.62
C THR A 370 -2.14 3.82 20.01
N LEU A 371 -2.24 3.75 18.70
CA LEU A 371 -2.05 2.53 17.90
C LEU A 371 -0.58 2.32 17.48
N ASN A 372 0.31 3.26 17.79
CA ASN A 372 1.72 3.21 17.39
C ASN A 372 2.63 3.67 18.53
N ALA A 373 2.80 2.82 19.55
CA ALA A 373 3.68 3.05 20.68
C ALA A 373 5.02 2.35 20.47
N ARG A 374 5.90 2.89 19.59
CA ARG A 374 7.15 2.26 19.19
C ARG A 374 8.35 3.19 19.40
N GLY A 375 9.50 2.60 19.80
CA GLY A 375 10.77 3.33 19.94
C GLY A 375 10.66 4.51 20.89
N GLU A 376 11.14 5.68 20.48
CA GLU A 376 11.10 6.91 21.28
C GLU A 376 9.66 7.35 21.63
N ALA A 377 8.68 7.03 20.81
CA ALA A 377 7.28 7.36 21.09
C ALA A 377 6.76 6.61 22.33
N LEU A 378 7.11 5.33 22.50
CA LEU A 378 6.82 4.58 23.72
C LEU A 378 7.47 5.19 24.94
N VAL A 379 8.79 5.43 24.86
CA VAL A 379 9.59 6.01 25.97
C VAL A 379 8.98 7.33 26.44
N LYS A 380 8.69 8.23 25.50
CA LYS A 380 8.11 9.55 25.80
C LYS A 380 6.73 9.41 26.43
N LYS A 381 5.88 8.53 25.88
CA LYS A 381 4.51 8.39 26.36
C LYS A 381 4.45 7.76 27.75
N LEU A 382 5.29 6.76 28.05
CA LEU A 382 5.42 6.20 29.39
C LEU A 382 5.96 7.23 30.38
N ALA A 383 6.97 8.00 30.00
CA ALA A 383 7.47 9.10 30.85
C ALA A 383 6.40 10.14 31.18
N GLU A 384 5.49 10.43 30.26
CA GLU A 384 4.32 11.31 30.51
C GLU A 384 3.33 10.70 31.49
N LEU A 385 2.97 9.39 31.30
CA LEU A 385 1.97 8.68 32.09
C LEU A 385 2.41 8.35 33.52
N PHE A 386 3.72 8.28 33.75
CA PHE A 386 4.33 7.95 35.05
C PHE A 386 5.09 9.12 35.71
N LYS A 387 4.86 10.38 35.27
CA LYS A 387 5.50 11.57 35.84
C LYS A 387 5.13 11.82 37.32
N ASP A 388 3.91 11.43 37.70
CA ASP A 388 3.31 11.74 39.00
C ASP A 388 3.28 10.54 39.94
N GLY A 389 4.09 9.48 39.69
CA GLY A 389 4.12 8.24 40.47
C GLY A 389 5.52 7.83 40.92
#